data_528156a2370b179aded71eb8a49568ee
#
_entry.id   528156a2370b179aded71eb8a49568ee
#
_cell.length_a   1.000
_cell.length_b   1.000
_cell.length_c   1.000
_cell.angle_alpha   90.00
_cell.angle_beta   90.00
_cell.angle_gamma   90.00
#
_symmetry.space_group_name_H-M   'P 1'
#
loop_
_entity.id
_entity.type
_entity.pdbx_description
1 polymer ?
#
loop_
_entity_poly.entity_id
_entity_poly.type
_entity_poly.pdbx_seq_one_letter_code
_entity_poly.pdbx_strand_id
1 'polypeptide(L)'
;MYDYDELLKKYALSDSNYQQWRREHTKIFGEIFSSAFEDSVEAQIDLTAALINISKRDFESAFPKLEALENVCNTEFDRAVVYYFLGLNYELVGNEEKMYEYYDGLIKSSVSFVFPIQFHPYYRTAKFAQRESECSKAIYYYRKALSFYDGRAIDEKIRASASQIIYDLATIYLYMHEYDECERFLKLSEEYNPDEDQQRNYVKAILLAAENKFSECYSVAEGMNRFYREYLDPMLDAINNHTDLHYCVCLQDRSKHTEFWNWLAINKSEFEKLLIDGCDKLSDVISKKITELFSFMKRRLYCRIERNENSVTVYLKNYSVKTLISEYEALISEKPEMLSNWKFESVNWFENYS
;
A
#
# COMPACT_ATOMS: atom_id res chain seq x y z
N MET A 1 16.00 -21.07 -0.89
CA MET A 1 15.03 -21.73 -1.82
C MET A 1 13.67 -21.35 -1.30
N TYR A 2 12.95 -20.44 -1.95
CA TYR A 2 11.60 -20.05 -1.54
C TYR A 2 10.65 -21.21 -1.82
N ASP A 3 9.81 -21.52 -0.82
CA ASP A 3 8.81 -22.58 -0.96
C ASP A 3 7.69 -22.08 -1.90
N TYR A 4 7.52 -22.79 -3.00
CA TYR A 4 6.53 -22.48 -4.03
C TYR A 4 5.09 -22.47 -3.50
N ASP A 5 4.79 -23.44 -2.60
CA ASP A 5 3.47 -23.55 -2.00
C ASP A 5 3.18 -22.40 -1.02
N GLU A 6 4.22 -21.84 -0.40
CA GLU A 6 4.11 -20.64 0.43
C GLU A 6 3.82 -19.40 -0.42
N LEU A 7 4.48 -19.25 -1.57
CA LEU A 7 4.20 -18.15 -2.52
C LEU A 7 2.79 -18.24 -3.11
N LEU A 8 2.33 -19.44 -3.49
CA LEU A 8 0.97 -19.65 -3.97
C LEU A 8 -0.08 -19.29 -2.90
N LYS A 9 0.17 -19.68 -1.63
CA LYS A 9 -0.69 -19.32 -0.50
C LYS A 9 -0.66 -17.81 -0.23
N LYS A 10 0.52 -17.20 -0.26
CA LYS A 10 0.71 -15.77 0.00
C LYS A 10 -0.01 -14.87 -1.01
N TYR A 11 -0.09 -15.29 -2.28
CA TYR A 11 -0.71 -14.51 -3.35
C TYR A 11 -2.09 -15.02 -3.78
N ALA A 12 -2.66 -16.02 -3.07
CA ALA A 12 -3.94 -16.67 -3.41
C ALA A 12 -4.01 -17.13 -4.88
N LEU A 13 -2.86 -17.39 -5.52
CA LEU A 13 -2.78 -17.87 -6.89
C LEU A 13 -2.92 -19.37 -6.92
N SER A 14 -3.98 -19.89 -7.56
CA SER A 14 -4.02 -21.30 -7.92
C SER A 14 -2.95 -21.62 -8.97
N ASP A 15 -2.44 -22.83 -8.99
CA ASP A 15 -1.45 -23.28 -9.99
C ASP A 15 -1.96 -23.06 -11.43
N SER A 16 -3.26 -23.23 -11.68
CA SER A 16 -3.91 -22.95 -12.96
C SER A 16 -3.84 -21.49 -13.37
N ASN A 17 -4.03 -20.55 -12.43
CA ASN A 17 -3.95 -19.11 -12.69
C ASN A 17 -2.52 -18.68 -13.03
N TYR A 18 -1.53 -19.26 -12.35
CA TYR A 18 -0.13 -19.00 -12.65
C TYR A 18 0.27 -19.54 -14.05
N GLN A 19 -0.11 -20.77 -14.40
CA GLN A 19 0.20 -21.35 -15.72
C GLN A 19 -0.47 -20.58 -16.87
N GLN A 20 -1.62 -20.00 -16.63
CA GLN A 20 -2.30 -19.16 -17.59
C GLN A 20 -1.63 -17.78 -17.70
N TRP A 21 -1.34 -17.11 -16.58
CA TRP A 21 -0.57 -15.88 -16.55
C TRP A 21 0.76 -16.04 -17.30
N ARG A 22 1.49 -17.13 -17.04
CA ARG A 22 2.72 -17.48 -17.74
C ARG A 22 2.53 -17.57 -19.25
N ARG A 23 1.48 -18.23 -19.74
CA ARG A 23 1.23 -18.37 -21.19
C ARG A 23 0.90 -17.04 -21.85
N GLU A 24 0.09 -16.24 -21.24
CA GLU A 24 -0.30 -14.92 -21.74
C GLU A 24 0.91 -13.98 -21.79
N HIS A 25 1.72 -13.95 -20.74
CA HIS A 25 2.91 -13.12 -20.68
C HIS A 25 4.01 -13.58 -21.65
N THR A 26 4.20 -14.88 -21.84
CA THR A 26 5.21 -15.38 -22.79
C THR A 26 4.94 -14.92 -24.22
N LYS A 27 3.67 -14.80 -24.62
CA LYS A 27 3.33 -14.27 -25.96
C LYS A 27 3.64 -12.78 -26.07
N ILE A 28 3.26 -12.01 -25.06
CA ILE A 28 3.49 -10.56 -25.01
C ILE A 28 4.99 -10.25 -24.88
N PHE A 29 5.71 -11.02 -24.07
CA PHE A 29 7.16 -10.90 -23.95
C PHE A 29 7.85 -11.14 -25.30
N GLY A 30 7.40 -12.09 -26.12
CA GLY A 30 7.95 -12.32 -27.44
C GLY A 30 7.86 -11.11 -28.37
N GLU A 31 6.78 -10.32 -28.28
CA GLU A 31 6.63 -9.10 -29.06
C GLU A 31 7.55 -7.97 -28.56
N ILE A 32 7.72 -7.82 -27.24
CA ILE A 32 8.63 -6.83 -26.63
C ILE A 32 10.09 -7.20 -26.89
N PHE A 33 10.42 -8.50 -26.85
CA PHE A 33 11.78 -8.98 -27.07
C PHE A 33 12.35 -8.66 -28.42
N SER A 34 11.51 -8.69 -29.44
CA SER A 34 11.96 -8.38 -30.81
C SER A 34 12.38 -6.92 -30.98
N SER A 35 12.02 -6.05 -30.02
CA SER A 35 12.25 -4.61 -30.11
C SER A 35 13.23 -4.08 -29.04
N ALA A 36 13.59 -4.90 -28.03
CA ALA A 36 14.57 -4.50 -27.02
C ALA A 36 15.98 -4.87 -27.45
N PHE A 37 16.93 -3.96 -27.19
CA PHE A 37 18.35 -4.15 -27.49
C PHE A 37 18.63 -4.50 -28.96
N GLU A 38 17.91 -3.90 -29.93
CA GLU A 38 18.06 -4.19 -31.37
C GLU A 38 19.51 -4.05 -31.84
N ASP A 39 20.28 -3.15 -31.25
CA ASP A 39 21.68 -2.87 -31.60
C ASP A 39 22.69 -3.78 -30.88
N SER A 40 22.26 -4.72 -30.02
CA SER A 40 23.16 -5.58 -29.24
C SER A 40 22.65 -7.01 -29.11
N VAL A 41 23.21 -7.89 -29.95
CA VAL A 41 22.93 -9.33 -29.89
C VAL A 41 23.28 -9.95 -28.55
N GLU A 42 24.35 -9.49 -27.89
CA GLU A 42 24.78 -9.97 -26.58
C GLU A 42 23.74 -9.62 -25.50
N ALA A 43 23.25 -8.38 -25.47
CA ALA A 43 22.22 -7.95 -24.56
C ALA A 43 20.89 -8.68 -24.79
N GLN A 44 20.54 -8.96 -26.03
CA GLN A 44 19.35 -9.79 -26.37
C GLN A 44 19.48 -11.22 -25.85
N ILE A 45 20.65 -11.81 -25.93
CA ILE A 45 20.92 -13.16 -25.39
C ILE A 45 20.80 -13.14 -23.87
N ASP A 46 21.39 -12.14 -23.20
CA ASP A 46 21.32 -12.03 -21.74
C ASP A 46 19.90 -11.78 -21.25
N LEU A 47 19.15 -10.92 -21.93
CA LEU A 47 17.73 -10.70 -21.64
C LEU A 47 16.94 -12.01 -21.78
N THR A 48 17.12 -12.73 -22.90
CA THR A 48 16.45 -14.02 -23.14
C THR A 48 16.80 -15.04 -22.05
N ALA A 49 18.07 -15.12 -21.64
CA ALA A 49 18.52 -16.02 -20.59
C ALA A 49 17.92 -15.64 -19.23
N ALA A 50 17.86 -14.35 -18.88
CA ALA A 50 17.21 -13.87 -17.65
C ALA A 50 15.74 -14.31 -17.60
N LEU A 51 15.02 -14.18 -18.70
CA LEU A 51 13.61 -14.53 -18.77
C LEU A 51 13.34 -16.03 -18.74
N ILE A 52 14.22 -16.82 -19.32
CA ILE A 52 14.18 -18.28 -19.15
C ILE A 52 14.36 -18.63 -17.66
N ASN A 53 15.26 -17.95 -16.97
CA ASN A 53 15.48 -18.16 -15.54
C ASN A 53 14.23 -17.77 -14.72
N ILE A 54 13.64 -16.59 -14.98
CA ILE A 54 12.39 -16.18 -14.35
C ILE A 54 11.27 -17.21 -14.60
N SER A 55 11.16 -17.69 -15.85
CA SER A 55 10.14 -18.70 -16.22
C SER A 55 10.32 -20.04 -15.51
N LYS A 56 11.55 -20.37 -15.13
CA LYS A 56 11.93 -21.55 -14.34
C LYS A 56 11.92 -21.27 -12.84
N ARG A 57 11.65 -20.03 -12.42
CA ARG A 57 11.73 -19.56 -11.04
C ARG A 57 13.15 -19.60 -10.45
N ASP A 58 14.14 -19.56 -11.30
CA ASP A 58 15.53 -19.35 -10.90
C ASP A 58 15.82 -17.84 -10.86
N PHE A 59 15.25 -17.20 -9.85
CA PHE A 59 15.35 -15.75 -9.70
C PHE A 59 16.78 -15.31 -9.38
N GLU A 60 17.53 -16.12 -8.64
CA GLU A 60 18.93 -15.84 -8.28
C GLU A 60 19.83 -15.76 -9.52
N SER A 61 19.59 -16.62 -10.51
CA SER A 61 20.34 -16.55 -11.78
C SER A 61 19.82 -15.47 -12.74
N ALA A 62 18.59 -14.97 -12.53
CA ALA A 62 18.02 -13.91 -13.36
C ALA A 62 18.56 -12.52 -12.97
N PHE A 63 18.71 -12.24 -11.65
CA PHE A 63 19.12 -10.94 -11.15
C PHE A 63 20.43 -10.40 -11.75
N PRO A 64 21.57 -11.14 -11.70
CA PRO A 64 22.84 -10.61 -12.21
C PRO A 64 22.78 -10.23 -13.70
N LYS A 65 21.97 -10.94 -14.49
CA LYS A 65 21.79 -10.66 -15.91
C LYS A 65 20.97 -9.38 -16.14
N LEU A 66 19.90 -9.21 -15.39
CA LEU A 66 19.05 -8.00 -15.48
C LEU A 66 19.81 -6.77 -14.99
N GLU A 67 20.56 -6.88 -13.88
CA GLU A 67 21.40 -5.79 -13.36
C GLU A 67 22.55 -5.43 -14.32
N ALA A 68 23.13 -6.41 -15.00
CA ALA A 68 24.15 -6.16 -16.03
C ALA A 68 23.52 -5.41 -17.23
N LEU A 69 22.31 -5.79 -17.64
CA LEU A 69 21.58 -5.13 -18.72
C LEU A 69 21.20 -3.69 -18.37
N GLU A 70 20.89 -3.37 -17.12
CA GLU A 70 20.62 -2.00 -16.69
C GLU A 70 21.79 -1.05 -17.01
N ASN A 71 23.02 -1.54 -16.90
CA ASN A 71 24.23 -0.75 -17.17
C ASN A 71 24.52 -0.54 -18.66
N VAL A 72 23.91 -1.33 -19.54
CA VAL A 72 24.13 -1.27 -21.00
C VAL A 72 22.91 -0.78 -21.78
N CYS A 73 21.87 -0.29 -21.09
CA CYS A 73 20.69 0.32 -21.73
C CYS A 73 21.09 1.57 -22.51
N ASN A 74 20.93 1.53 -23.82
CA ASN A 74 21.20 2.66 -24.70
C ASN A 74 19.95 3.51 -24.99
N THR A 75 18.77 2.92 -24.88
CA THR A 75 17.49 3.60 -25.14
C THR A 75 16.62 3.63 -23.87
N GLU A 76 15.68 4.57 -23.82
CA GLU A 76 14.68 4.62 -22.75
C GLU A 76 13.77 3.37 -22.79
N PHE A 77 13.54 2.82 -23.98
CA PHE A 77 12.78 1.59 -24.15
C PHE A 77 13.50 0.37 -23.52
N ASP A 78 14.79 0.20 -23.78
CA ASP A 78 15.59 -0.89 -23.19
C ASP A 78 15.55 -0.81 -21.66
N ARG A 79 15.73 0.40 -21.12
CA ARG A 79 15.68 0.65 -19.68
C ARG A 79 14.30 0.32 -19.10
N ALA A 80 13.23 0.71 -19.78
CA ALA A 80 11.87 0.40 -19.36
C ALA A 80 11.60 -1.10 -19.34
N VAL A 81 12.11 -1.85 -20.33
CA VAL A 81 12.02 -3.32 -20.38
C VAL A 81 12.77 -3.93 -19.18
N VAL A 82 14.00 -3.50 -18.93
CA VAL A 82 14.80 -4.01 -17.80
C VAL A 82 14.12 -3.69 -16.47
N TYR A 83 13.60 -2.49 -16.30
CA TYR A 83 12.89 -2.08 -15.08
C TYR A 83 11.63 -2.92 -14.84
N TYR A 84 10.87 -3.22 -15.90
CA TYR A 84 9.72 -4.11 -15.77
C TYR A 84 10.14 -5.50 -15.24
N PHE A 85 11.20 -6.10 -15.78
CA PHE A 85 11.62 -7.43 -15.38
C PHE A 85 12.36 -7.45 -14.04
N LEU A 86 13.09 -6.42 -13.67
CA LEU A 86 13.63 -6.28 -12.32
C LEU A 86 12.51 -6.13 -11.31
N GLY A 87 11.54 -5.25 -11.57
CA GLY A 87 10.36 -5.10 -10.73
C GLY A 87 9.60 -6.41 -10.55
N LEU A 88 9.33 -7.14 -11.64
CA LEU A 88 8.69 -8.44 -11.61
C LEU A 88 9.50 -9.49 -10.82
N ASN A 89 10.82 -9.52 -11.01
CA ASN A 89 11.68 -10.46 -10.31
C ASN A 89 11.70 -10.19 -8.80
N TYR A 90 11.80 -8.91 -8.40
CA TYR A 90 11.70 -8.51 -7.00
C TYR A 90 10.31 -8.79 -6.39
N GLU A 91 9.24 -8.61 -7.17
CA GLU A 91 7.90 -9.00 -6.75
C GLU A 91 7.82 -10.49 -6.45
N LEU A 92 8.33 -11.33 -7.35
CA LEU A 92 8.27 -12.78 -7.23
C LEU A 92 9.11 -13.33 -6.06
N VAL A 93 10.15 -12.61 -5.64
CA VAL A 93 10.92 -12.95 -4.41
C VAL A 93 10.41 -12.25 -3.16
N GLY A 94 9.37 -11.41 -3.28
CA GLY A 94 8.73 -10.73 -2.16
C GLY A 94 9.50 -9.51 -1.61
N ASN A 95 10.43 -8.95 -2.39
CA ASN A 95 11.10 -7.70 -2.06
C ASN A 95 10.30 -6.52 -2.61
N GLU A 96 9.34 -6.05 -1.84
CA GLU A 96 8.36 -5.06 -2.30
C GLU A 96 8.94 -3.64 -2.41
N GLU A 97 9.97 -3.30 -1.63
CA GLU A 97 10.64 -1.99 -1.73
C GLU A 97 11.37 -1.87 -3.07
N LYS A 98 12.13 -2.90 -3.45
CA LYS A 98 12.83 -2.92 -4.75
C LYS A 98 11.86 -3.04 -5.92
N MET A 99 10.82 -3.86 -5.80
CA MET A 99 9.73 -3.93 -6.78
C MET A 99 9.16 -2.52 -7.02
N TYR A 100 8.86 -1.80 -5.95
CA TYR A 100 8.31 -0.45 -6.04
C TYR A 100 9.28 0.52 -6.73
N GLU A 101 10.56 0.49 -6.37
CA GLU A 101 11.60 1.34 -6.96
C GLU A 101 11.64 1.19 -8.49
N TYR A 102 11.67 -0.04 -9.00
CA TYR A 102 11.74 -0.31 -10.42
C TYR A 102 10.43 -0.03 -11.15
N TYR A 103 9.28 -0.37 -10.58
CA TYR A 103 7.99 -0.04 -11.18
C TYR A 103 7.70 1.46 -11.18
N ASP A 104 8.07 2.19 -10.14
CA ASP A 104 7.95 3.65 -10.11
C ASP A 104 8.87 4.30 -11.16
N GLY A 105 10.09 3.81 -11.32
CA GLY A 105 11.00 4.22 -12.39
C GLY A 105 10.40 3.96 -13.79
N LEU A 106 9.80 2.78 -14.00
CA LEU A 106 9.11 2.45 -15.24
C LEU A 106 7.92 3.38 -15.51
N ILE A 107 7.08 3.61 -14.52
CA ILE A 107 5.89 4.48 -14.63
C ILE A 107 6.27 5.92 -14.98
N LYS A 108 7.41 6.40 -14.50
CA LYS A 108 7.94 7.74 -14.79
C LYS A 108 8.60 7.85 -16.17
N SER A 109 8.88 6.74 -16.84
CA SER A 109 9.42 6.75 -18.19
C SER A 109 8.35 7.22 -19.19
N SER A 110 8.80 7.72 -20.36
CA SER A 110 7.91 8.07 -21.46
C SER A 110 7.40 6.87 -22.26
N VAL A 111 7.88 5.67 -21.92
CA VAL A 111 7.58 4.42 -22.63
C VAL A 111 6.20 3.91 -22.27
N SER A 112 5.42 3.60 -23.28
CA SER A 112 4.09 3.00 -23.13
C SER A 112 4.10 1.56 -23.63
N PHE A 113 3.75 0.64 -22.76
CA PHE A 113 3.61 -0.78 -23.10
C PHE A 113 2.15 -1.14 -23.39
N VAL A 114 1.97 -2.28 -24.07
CA VAL A 114 0.64 -2.85 -24.25
C VAL A 114 0.09 -3.43 -22.95
N PHE A 115 -1.24 -3.44 -22.83
CA PHE A 115 -1.90 -4.18 -21.75
C PHE A 115 -1.61 -5.70 -21.89
N PRO A 116 -1.31 -6.50 -20.83
CA PRO A 116 -1.39 -6.09 -19.39
C PRO A 116 -0.08 -5.55 -18.81
N ILE A 117 1.01 -5.44 -19.56
CA ILE A 117 2.32 -5.02 -19.04
C ILE A 117 2.25 -3.61 -18.47
N GLN A 118 1.57 -2.68 -19.15
CA GLN A 118 1.39 -1.32 -18.66
C GLN A 118 0.55 -1.27 -17.38
N PHE A 119 -0.47 -2.12 -17.28
CA PHE A 119 -1.37 -2.18 -16.13
C PHE A 119 -0.68 -2.66 -14.85
N HIS A 120 0.11 -3.72 -14.94
CA HIS A 120 0.65 -4.43 -13.78
C HIS A 120 1.52 -3.53 -12.86
N PRO A 121 2.48 -2.74 -13.37
CA PRO A 121 3.25 -1.81 -12.55
C PRO A 121 2.38 -0.81 -11.79
N TYR A 122 1.39 -0.20 -12.45
CA TYR A 122 0.48 0.75 -11.79
C TYR A 122 -0.30 0.10 -10.64
N TYR A 123 -0.83 -1.11 -10.87
CA TYR A 123 -1.57 -1.85 -9.85
C TYR A 123 -0.67 -2.21 -8.65
N ARG A 124 0.53 -2.74 -8.91
CA ARG A 124 1.46 -3.14 -7.84
C ARG A 124 2.00 -1.95 -7.06
N THR A 125 2.31 -0.86 -7.75
CA THR A 125 2.72 0.41 -7.13
C THR A 125 1.59 0.99 -6.27
N ALA A 126 0.34 0.91 -6.72
CA ALA A 126 -0.82 1.34 -5.93
C ALA A 126 -0.98 0.49 -4.66
N LYS A 127 -0.85 -0.84 -4.76
CA LYS A 127 -0.90 -1.75 -3.59
C LYS A 127 0.21 -1.43 -2.57
N PHE A 128 1.42 -1.18 -3.05
CA PHE A 128 2.51 -0.77 -2.18
C PHE A 128 2.20 0.56 -1.48
N ALA A 129 1.79 1.58 -2.24
CA ALA A 129 1.43 2.89 -1.70
C ALA A 129 0.27 2.79 -0.70
N GLN A 130 -0.75 1.96 -0.96
CA GLN A 130 -1.85 1.70 -0.03
C GLN A 130 -1.35 1.10 1.28
N ARG A 131 -0.45 0.14 1.22
CA ARG A 131 0.13 -0.48 2.42
C ARG A 131 0.99 0.48 3.22
N GLU A 132 1.74 1.33 2.54
CA GLU A 132 2.47 2.44 3.17
C GLU A 132 1.53 3.60 3.57
N SER A 133 0.18 3.45 3.33
CA SER A 133 -0.90 4.45 3.47
C SER A 133 -0.59 5.81 2.84
N GLU A 134 0.11 5.78 1.75
CA GLU A 134 0.23 6.90 0.85
C GLU A 134 -1.08 7.03 0.04
N CYS A 135 -2.20 7.33 0.73
CA CYS A 135 -3.54 7.23 0.18
C CYS A 135 -3.71 8.00 -1.15
N SER A 136 -3.26 9.24 -1.21
CA SER A 136 -3.36 10.03 -2.45
C SER A 136 -2.60 9.41 -3.62
N LYS A 137 -1.44 8.85 -3.36
CA LYS A 137 -0.59 8.19 -4.35
C LYS A 137 -1.20 6.86 -4.78
N ALA A 138 -1.73 6.07 -3.81
CA ALA A 138 -2.44 4.84 -4.10
C ALA A 138 -3.67 5.10 -4.99
N ILE A 139 -4.49 6.12 -4.67
CA ILE A 139 -5.64 6.54 -5.48
C ILE A 139 -5.22 6.90 -6.90
N TYR A 140 -4.16 7.69 -7.05
CA TYR A 140 -3.64 8.07 -8.37
C TYR A 140 -3.28 6.85 -9.20
N TYR A 141 -2.49 5.92 -8.65
CA TYR A 141 -2.05 4.74 -9.38
C TYR A 141 -3.19 3.74 -9.63
N TYR A 142 -4.12 3.55 -8.70
CA TYR A 142 -5.31 2.72 -8.94
C TYR A 142 -6.21 3.30 -10.03
N ARG A 143 -6.44 4.61 -10.04
CA ARG A 143 -7.21 5.25 -11.12
C ARG A 143 -6.51 5.11 -12.48
N LYS A 144 -5.18 5.22 -12.51
CA LYS A 144 -4.40 4.95 -13.73
C LYS A 144 -4.53 3.48 -14.17
N ALA A 145 -4.38 2.53 -13.25
CA ALA A 145 -4.59 1.11 -13.55
C ALA A 145 -6.01 0.85 -14.08
N LEU A 146 -7.03 1.44 -13.44
CA LEU A 146 -8.43 1.28 -13.87
C LEU A 146 -8.68 1.86 -15.27
N SER A 147 -8.02 2.96 -15.64
CA SER A 147 -8.19 3.58 -16.98
C SER A 147 -7.76 2.67 -18.14
N PHE A 148 -6.95 1.63 -17.89
CA PHE A 148 -6.62 0.65 -18.92
C PHE A 148 -7.78 -0.31 -19.25
N TYR A 149 -8.83 -0.33 -18.44
CA TYR A 149 -10.06 -1.11 -18.70
C TYR A 149 -11.10 -0.32 -19.50
N ASP A 150 -11.01 1.01 -19.53
CA ASP A 150 -11.96 1.87 -20.23
C ASP A 150 -12.01 1.53 -21.73
N GLY A 151 -13.22 1.23 -22.23
CA GLY A 151 -13.47 0.93 -23.66
C GLY A 151 -13.01 -0.45 -24.13
N ARG A 152 -12.55 -1.33 -23.26
CA ARG A 152 -12.17 -2.71 -23.63
C ARG A 152 -13.37 -3.66 -23.47
N ALA A 153 -13.43 -4.67 -24.37
CA ALA A 153 -14.33 -5.80 -24.17
C ALA A 153 -13.92 -6.51 -22.86
N ILE A 154 -14.77 -6.42 -21.84
CA ILE A 154 -14.47 -6.92 -20.51
C ILE A 154 -14.77 -8.41 -20.49
N ASP A 155 -13.74 -9.25 -20.56
CA ASP A 155 -13.86 -10.64 -20.19
C ASP A 155 -14.00 -10.79 -18.65
N GLU A 156 -14.39 -11.97 -18.21
CA GLU A 156 -14.66 -12.24 -16.78
C GLU A 156 -13.43 -11.98 -15.89
N LYS A 157 -12.23 -12.24 -16.39
CA LYS A 157 -10.98 -12.04 -15.62
C LYS A 157 -10.60 -10.57 -15.50
N ILE A 158 -10.72 -9.83 -16.58
CA ILE A 158 -10.50 -8.38 -16.62
C ILE A 158 -11.50 -7.74 -15.64
N ARG A 159 -12.74 -8.21 -15.64
CA ARG A 159 -13.80 -7.75 -14.74
C ARG A 159 -13.44 -8.00 -13.27
N ALA A 160 -12.94 -9.18 -12.91
CA ALA A 160 -12.52 -9.48 -11.55
C ALA A 160 -11.37 -8.58 -11.08
N SER A 161 -10.37 -8.35 -11.92
CA SER A 161 -9.25 -7.46 -11.61
C SER A 161 -9.69 -5.99 -11.45
N ALA A 162 -10.60 -5.52 -12.31
CA ALA A 162 -11.17 -4.17 -12.19
C ALA A 162 -12.00 -4.04 -10.91
N SER A 163 -12.83 -5.04 -10.57
CA SER A 163 -13.60 -5.08 -9.33
C SER A 163 -12.70 -5.00 -8.10
N GLN A 164 -11.55 -5.69 -8.10
CA GLN A 164 -10.60 -5.62 -7.00
C GLN A 164 -10.00 -4.21 -6.82
N ILE A 165 -9.65 -3.52 -7.92
CA ILE A 165 -9.16 -2.14 -7.86
C ILE A 165 -10.24 -1.21 -7.32
N ILE A 166 -11.47 -1.37 -7.77
CA ILE A 166 -12.62 -0.57 -7.35
C ILE A 166 -12.86 -0.77 -5.85
N TYR A 167 -12.78 -2.00 -5.37
CA TYR A 167 -12.84 -2.32 -3.95
C TYR A 167 -11.71 -1.69 -3.14
N ASP A 168 -10.46 -1.75 -3.63
CA ASP A 168 -9.31 -1.13 -2.98
C ASP A 168 -9.49 0.39 -2.87
N LEU A 169 -10.02 1.04 -3.91
CA LEU A 169 -10.37 2.46 -3.88
C LEU A 169 -11.46 2.77 -2.85
N ALA A 170 -12.54 1.97 -2.80
CA ALA A 170 -13.57 2.12 -1.78
C ALA A 170 -12.99 2.04 -0.36
N THR A 171 -12.09 1.08 -0.13
CA THR A 171 -11.42 0.89 1.16
C THR A 171 -10.56 2.11 1.53
N ILE A 172 -9.80 2.67 0.58
CA ILE A 172 -8.98 3.86 0.84
C ILE A 172 -9.87 5.05 1.19
N TYR A 173 -10.97 5.28 0.45
CA TYR A 173 -11.89 6.38 0.73
C TYR A 173 -12.60 6.22 2.07
N LEU A 174 -12.92 4.98 2.48
CA LEU A 174 -13.42 4.70 3.83
C LEU A 174 -12.41 5.13 4.90
N TYR A 175 -11.15 4.77 4.75
CA TYR A 175 -10.08 5.18 5.69
C TYR A 175 -9.84 6.69 5.72
N MET A 176 -10.09 7.37 4.60
CA MET A 176 -9.99 8.83 4.51
C MET A 176 -11.25 9.55 5.00
N HIS A 177 -12.28 8.82 5.46
CA HIS A 177 -13.60 9.35 5.82
C HIS A 177 -14.32 10.10 4.68
N GLU A 178 -13.97 9.77 3.44
CA GLU A 178 -14.64 10.27 2.24
C GLU A 178 -15.79 9.30 1.87
N TYR A 179 -16.84 9.30 2.68
CA TYR A 179 -17.92 8.29 2.64
C TYR A 179 -18.70 8.27 1.33
N ASP A 180 -18.95 9.45 0.73
CA ASP A 180 -19.63 9.56 -0.56
C ASP A 180 -18.84 8.86 -1.68
N GLU A 181 -17.53 9.05 -1.71
CA GLU A 181 -16.66 8.38 -2.67
C GLU A 181 -16.58 6.87 -2.38
N CYS A 182 -16.50 6.48 -1.11
CA CYS A 182 -16.53 5.06 -0.71
C CYS A 182 -17.82 4.39 -1.24
N GLU A 183 -18.99 4.98 -0.98
CA GLU A 183 -20.29 4.46 -1.46
C GLU A 183 -20.33 4.37 -2.99
N ARG A 184 -19.83 5.41 -3.68
CA ARG A 184 -19.77 5.42 -5.14
C ARG A 184 -18.94 4.26 -5.70
N PHE A 185 -17.76 3.99 -5.11
CA PHE A 185 -16.92 2.88 -5.55
C PHE A 185 -17.48 1.51 -5.15
N LEU A 186 -18.19 1.38 -4.02
CA LEU A 186 -18.90 0.15 -3.67
C LEU A 186 -19.98 -0.17 -4.70
N LYS A 187 -20.80 0.81 -5.10
CA LYS A 187 -21.82 0.65 -6.16
C LYS A 187 -21.16 0.25 -7.49
N LEU A 188 -20.08 0.90 -7.87
CA LEU A 188 -19.35 0.55 -9.08
C LEU A 188 -18.77 -0.89 -9.01
N SER A 189 -18.32 -1.34 -7.84
CA SER A 189 -17.88 -2.72 -7.63
C SER A 189 -19.02 -3.73 -7.83
N GLU A 190 -20.25 -3.39 -7.42
CA GLU A 190 -21.45 -4.22 -7.66
C GLU A 190 -21.77 -4.34 -9.15
N GLU A 191 -21.60 -3.27 -9.93
CA GLU A 191 -21.79 -3.29 -11.39
C GLU A 191 -20.78 -4.18 -12.12
N TYR A 192 -19.52 -4.15 -11.67
CA TYR A 192 -18.45 -4.95 -12.26
C TYR A 192 -18.49 -6.43 -11.83
N ASN A 193 -18.90 -6.70 -10.60
CA ASN A 193 -19.08 -8.05 -10.07
C ASN A 193 -20.36 -8.11 -9.23
N PRO A 194 -21.48 -8.49 -9.83
CA PRO A 194 -22.78 -8.53 -9.15
C PRO A 194 -22.88 -9.66 -8.11
N ASP A 195 -21.98 -10.65 -8.13
CA ASP A 195 -21.99 -11.72 -7.15
C ASP A 195 -21.74 -11.18 -5.74
N GLU A 196 -22.28 -11.87 -4.75
CA GLU A 196 -22.11 -11.51 -3.36
C GLU A 196 -20.61 -11.62 -2.97
N ASP A 197 -20.03 -10.47 -2.64
CA ASP A 197 -18.63 -10.38 -2.26
C ASP A 197 -18.49 -10.03 -0.77
N GLN A 198 -17.92 -10.95 -0.01
CA GLN A 198 -17.73 -10.80 1.43
C GLN A 198 -16.82 -9.61 1.78
N GLN A 199 -15.83 -9.31 0.94
CA GLN A 199 -14.95 -8.14 1.13
C GLN A 199 -15.74 -6.83 0.96
N ARG A 200 -16.57 -6.75 -0.07
CA ARG A 200 -17.46 -5.61 -0.32
C ARG A 200 -18.44 -5.41 0.82
N ASN A 201 -19.06 -6.49 1.29
CA ASN A 201 -19.97 -6.44 2.44
C ASN A 201 -19.27 -5.97 3.71
N TYR A 202 -18.03 -6.37 3.94
CA TYR A 202 -17.21 -5.89 5.07
C TYR A 202 -17.02 -4.37 5.03
N VAL A 203 -16.59 -3.80 3.90
CA VAL A 203 -16.45 -2.34 3.74
C VAL A 203 -17.80 -1.63 3.88
N LYS A 204 -18.87 -2.20 3.30
CA LYS A 204 -20.23 -1.67 3.40
C LYS A 204 -20.75 -1.63 4.85
N ALA A 205 -20.49 -2.68 5.63
CA ALA A 205 -20.89 -2.71 7.03
C ALA A 205 -20.20 -1.60 7.84
N ILE A 206 -18.90 -1.39 7.64
CA ILE A 206 -18.15 -0.31 8.31
C ILE A 206 -18.66 1.07 7.86
N LEU A 207 -18.93 1.27 6.57
CA LEU A 207 -19.50 2.52 6.06
C LEU A 207 -20.86 2.82 6.71
N LEU A 208 -21.76 1.84 6.75
CA LEU A 208 -23.09 1.98 7.36
C LEU A 208 -22.99 2.31 8.86
N ALA A 209 -22.04 1.70 9.58
CA ALA A 209 -21.78 2.02 10.97
C ALA A 209 -21.26 3.46 11.14
N ALA A 210 -20.33 3.91 10.28
CA ALA A 210 -19.83 5.27 10.30
C ALA A 210 -20.88 6.33 10.01
N GLU A 211 -21.91 5.97 9.24
CA GLU A 211 -23.08 6.80 8.95
C GLU A 211 -24.22 6.67 9.98
N ASN A 212 -24.02 5.93 11.08
CA ASN A 212 -25.01 5.64 12.11
C ASN A 212 -26.25 4.84 11.61
N LYS A 213 -26.13 4.13 10.48
CA LYS A 213 -27.14 3.24 9.92
C LYS A 213 -27.05 1.83 10.52
N PHE A 214 -27.19 1.74 11.83
CA PHE A 214 -26.88 0.51 12.58
C PHE A 214 -27.71 -0.70 12.20
N SER A 215 -29.02 -0.53 11.96
CA SER A 215 -29.89 -1.63 11.54
C SER A 215 -29.45 -2.26 10.22
N GLU A 216 -29.04 -1.43 9.27
CA GLU A 216 -28.54 -1.89 7.97
C GLU A 216 -27.16 -2.55 8.12
N CYS A 217 -26.29 -1.99 8.98
CA CYS A 217 -25.00 -2.59 9.31
C CYS A 217 -25.17 -4.01 9.85
N TYR A 218 -26.09 -4.22 10.82
CA TYR A 218 -26.38 -5.56 11.36
C TYR A 218 -26.89 -6.50 10.29
N SER A 219 -27.82 -6.06 9.44
CA SER A 219 -28.36 -6.89 8.35
C SER A 219 -27.27 -7.36 7.39
N VAL A 220 -26.33 -6.48 7.02
CA VAL A 220 -25.18 -6.85 6.19
C VAL A 220 -24.26 -7.83 6.94
N ALA A 221 -23.98 -7.57 8.22
CA ALA A 221 -23.08 -8.41 9.01
C ALA A 221 -23.64 -9.82 9.26
N GLU A 222 -24.98 -9.99 9.35
CA GLU A 222 -25.62 -11.29 9.50
C GLU A 222 -25.43 -12.21 8.29
N GLY A 223 -25.34 -11.65 7.08
CA GLY A 223 -25.07 -12.39 5.84
C GLY A 223 -23.60 -12.75 5.64
N MET A 224 -22.69 -12.28 6.50
CA MET A 224 -21.26 -12.50 6.32
C MET A 224 -20.79 -13.83 6.89
N ASN A 225 -19.74 -14.40 6.26
CA ASN A 225 -19.08 -15.57 6.80
C ASN A 225 -18.35 -15.25 8.12
N ARG A 226 -18.02 -16.30 8.88
CA ARG A 226 -17.41 -16.18 10.20
C ARG A 226 -16.11 -15.38 10.19
N PHE A 227 -15.28 -15.54 9.18
CA PHE A 227 -13.98 -14.86 9.07
C PHE A 227 -14.14 -13.33 9.09
N TYR A 228 -14.96 -12.78 8.21
CA TYR A 228 -15.21 -11.33 8.17
C TYR A 228 -16.02 -10.84 9.36
N ARG A 229 -16.93 -11.68 9.88
CA ARG A 229 -17.74 -11.36 11.06
C ARG A 229 -16.88 -11.12 12.29
N GLU A 230 -15.89 -11.97 12.54
CA GLU A 230 -14.97 -11.82 13.67
C GLU A 230 -14.19 -10.50 13.66
N TYR A 231 -13.92 -9.90 12.48
CA TYR A 231 -13.33 -8.56 12.40
C TYR A 231 -14.31 -7.43 12.70
N LEU A 232 -15.61 -7.66 12.54
CA LEU A 232 -16.65 -6.67 12.83
C LEU A 232 -17.17 -6.74 14.27
N ASP A 233 -17.00 -7.88 14.95
CA ASP A 233 -17.55 -8.10 16.28
C ASP A 233 -17.23 -6.98 17.28
N PRO A 234 -15.99 -6.45 17.39
CA PRO A 234 -15.71 -5.35 18.31
C PRO A 234 -16.51 -4.08 18.00
N MET A 235 -16.77 -3.81 16.71
CA MET A 235 -17.59 -2.68 16.28
C MET A 235 -19.06 -2.91 16.62
N LEU A 236 -19.58 -4.11 16.37
CA LEU A 236 -20.96 -4.49 16.67
C LEU A 236 -21.21 -4.46 18.18
N ASP A 237 -20.26 -4.91 18.99
CA ASP A 237 -20.32 -4.88 20.43
C ASP A 237 -20.39 -3.43 20.97
N ALA A 238 -19.63 -2.53 20.38
CA ALA A 238 -19.67 -1.14 20.79
C ALA A 238 -20.97 -0.45 20.39
N ILE A 239 -21.54 -0.75 19.24
CA ILE A 239 -22.88 -0.29 18.87
C ILE A 239 -23.91 -0.77 19.91
N ASN A 240 -23.85 -2.05 20.29
CA ASN A 240 -24.75 -2.65 21.29
C ASN A 240 -24.61 -2.00 22.67
N ASN A 241 -23.40 -1.67 23.07
CA ASN A 241 -23.12 -1.07 24.37
C ASN A 241 -23.25 0.45 24.39
N HIS A 242 -23.72 1.07 23.29
CA HIS A 242 -23.82 2.52 23.13
C HIS A 242 -22.50 3.27 23.41
N THR A 243 -21.39 2.60 23.15
CA THR A 243 -20.07 3.22 23.20
C THR A 243 -19.81 3.97 21.91
N ASP A 244 -18.93 4.97 21.95
CA ASP A 244 -18.64 5.82 20.80
C ASP A 244 -18.08 4.98 19.65
N LEU A 245 -18.78 5.00 18.51
CA LEU A 245 -18.38 4.29 17.30
C LEU A 245 -17.04 4.73 16.74
N HIS A 246 -16.66 5.97 17.01
CA HIS A 246 -15.33 6.44 16.76
C HIS A 246 -14.30 5.43 17.31
N TYR A 247 -14.62 4.76 18.40
CA TYR A 247 -13.86 3.68 19.01
C TYR A 247 -13.80 2.41 18.21
N CYS A 248 -14.70 2.07 17.39
CA CYS A 248 -14.72 0.81 16.70
C CYS A 248 -14.06 0.84 15.33
N VAL A 249 -14.08 1.99 14.69
CA VAL A 249 -13.53 2.15 13.34
C VAL A 249 -12.06 2.59 13.38
N CYS A 250 -11.62 3.31 14.42
CA CYS A 250 -10.31 3.94 14.46
C CYS A 250 -9.77 4.27 15.87
N LEU A 251 -9.92 3.39 16.90
CA LEU A 251 -9.80 3.88 18.20
C LEU A 251 -8.64 3.77 19.02
N GLN A 252 -8.55 4.82 19.79
CA GLN A 252 -7.61 4.88 20.85
C GLN A 252 -8.21 5.15 22.20
N ASP A 253 -7.86 4.28 23.13
CA ASP A 253 -7.92 4.60 24.53
C ASP A 253 -6.97 5.78 24.82
N ARG A 254 -7.53 6.98 25.01
CA ARG A 254 -6.76 8.21 25.28
C ARG A 254 -5.93 8.14 26.56
N SER A 255 -6.18 7.15 27.44
CA SER A 255 -5.28 6.88 28.56
C SER A 255 -3.85 6.58 28.11
N LYS A 256 -3.69 6.02 26.92
CA LYS A 256 -2.38 5.77 26.29
C LYS A 256 -1.65 7.05 25.86
N HIS A 257 -2.34 8.17 25.64
CA HIS A 257 -1.69 9.46 25.41
C HIS A 257 -0.86 9.87 26.62
N THR A 258 -1.45 9.76 27.82
CA THR A 258 -0.74 10.02 29.07
C THR A 258 0.46 9.09 29.25
N GLU A 259 0.32 7.80 28.89
CA GLU A 259 1.44 6.84 28.93
C GLU A 259 2.55 7.23 27.95
N PHE A 260 2.21 7.67 26.75
CA PHE A 260 3.17 8.15 25.76
C PHE A 260 3.95 9.37 26.27
N TRP A 261 3.24 10.37 26.82
CA TRP A 261 3.88 11.57 27.33
C TRP A 261 4.76 11.31 28.55
N ASN A 262 4.33 10.42 29.44
CA ASN A 262 5.13 10.00 30.60
C ASN A 262 6.40 9.25 30.14
N TRP A 263 6.25 8.35 29.15
CA TRP A 263 7.39 7.65 28.58
C TRP A 263 8.39 8.63 27.95
N LEU A 264 7.93 9.61 27.19
CA LEU A 264 8.80 10.61 26.57
C LEU A 264 9.50 11.47 27.63
N ALA A 265 8.77 11.90 28.65
CA ALA A 265 9.31 12.71 29.73
C ALA A 265 10.39 11.97 30.55
N ILE A 266 10.16 10.71 30.89
CA ILE A 266 11.12 9.86 31.63
C ILE A 266 12.41 9.66 30.82
N ASN A 267 12.30 9.44 29.52
CA ASN A 267 13.44 9.16 28.65
C ASN A 267 14.07 10.43 28.03
N LYS A 268 13.57 11.62 28.36
CA LYS A 268 13.98 12.90 27.73
C LYS A 268 15.50 13.07 27.72
N SER A 269 16.18 12.84 28.83
CA SER A 269 17.64 13.03 28.95
C SER A 269 18.44 12.03 28.10
N GLU A 270 17.90 10.83 27.89
CA GLU A 270 18.52 9.83 26.99
C GLU A 270 18.29 10.22 25.53
N PHE A 271 17.12 10.69 25.19
CA PHE A 271 16.77 11.14 23.85
C PHE A 271 17.56 12.38 23.44
N GLU A 272 17.80 13.32 24.35
CA GLU A 272 18.66 14.46 24.10
C GLU A 272 20.12 14.05 23.79
N LYS A 273 20.60 12.93 24.37
CA LYS A 273 21.90 12.34 24.01
C LYS A 273 21.87 11.70 22.61
N LEU A 274 20.80 10.94 22.29
CA LEU A 274 20.65 10.34 20.95
C LEU A 274 20.63 11.39 19.86
N LEU A 275 20.07 12.57 20.11
CA LEU A 275 20.06 13.69 19.18
C LEU A 275 21.46 14.24 18.86
N ILE A 276 22.45 14.00 19.71
CA ILE A 276 23.86 14.38 19.46
C ILE A 276 24.46 13.44 18.40
N ASP A 277 24.05 12.15 18.43
CA ASP A 277 24.52 11.12 17.49
C ASP A 277 23.80 11.13 16.15
N GLY A 278 22.70 11.89 16.03
CA GLY A 278 21.86 12.02 14.84
C GLY A 278 20.36 11.80 15.10
N CYS A 279 19.53 12.49 14.33
CA CYS A 279 18.07 12.45 14.52
C CYS A 279 17.43 11.12 14.11
N ASP A 280 18.05 10.34 13.21
CA ASP A 280 17.46 9.14 12.62
C ASP A 280 17.18 8.04 13.65
N LYS A 281 18.13 7.80 14.55
CA LYS A 281 17.96 6.80 15.62
C LYS A 281 16.79 7.12 16.54
N LEU A 282 16.64 8.39 16.90
CA LEU A 282 15.54 8.82 17.72
C LEU A 282 14.22 8.81 16.97
N SER A 283 14.23 9.14 15.66
CA SER A 283 13.06 9.02 14.78
C SER A 283 12.53 7.59 14.75
N ASP A 284 13.41 6.59 14.67
CA ASP A 284 13.02 5.18 14.72
C ASP A 284 12.39 4.77 16.06
N VAL A 285 12.97 5.23 17.18
CA VAL A 285 12.46 4.95 18.53
C VAL A 285 11.07 5.55 18.73
N ILE A 286 10.89 6.83 18.36
CA ILE A 286 9.59 7.51 18.47
C ILE A 286 8.58 6.92 17.48
N SER A 287 8.98 6.61 16.24
CA SER A 287 8.11 5.95 15.24
C SER A 287 7.58 4.62 15.75
N LYS A 288 8.42 3.82 16.41
CA LYS A 288 7.98 2.58 17.04
C LYS A 288 6.94 2.83 18.11
N LYS A 289 7.18 3.80 19.01
CA LYS A 289 6.27 4.13 20.10
C LYS A 289 4.94 4.70 19.60
N ILE A 290 4.97 5.55 18.59
CA ILE A 290 3.76 6.06 17.91
C ILE A 290 3.00 4.93 17.21
N THR A 291 3.70 3.97 16.60
CA THR A 291 3.07 2.79 16.00
C THR A 291 2.37 1.92 17.05
N GLU A 292 2.96 1.74 18.22
CA GLU A 292 2.34 1.03 19.35
C GLU A 292 1.12 1.79 19.87
N LEU A 293 1.25 3.11 20.00
CA LEU A 293 0.19 4.00 20.44
C LEU A 293 -1.02 3.95 19.50
N PHE A 294 -0.82 4.03 18.20
CA PHE A 294 -1.86 4.01 17.17
C PHE A 294 -1.92 2.65 16.44
N SER A 295 -1.89 1.57 17.21
CA SER A 295 -1.86 0.18 16.72
C SER A 295 -3.06 -0.19 15.83
N PHE A 296 -4.19 0.56 15.94
CA PHE A 296 -5.36 0.40 15.08
C PHE A 296 -5.05 0.65 13.60
N MET A 297 -4.02 1.45 13.29
CA MET A 297 -3.59 1.68 11.92
C MET A 297 -2.98 0.43 11.26
N LYS A 298 -2.70 -0.64 12.05
CA LYS A 298 -2.15 -1.93 11.60
C LYS A 298 -0.93 -1.81 10.68
N ARG A 299 -0.09 -0.79 10.90
CA ARG A 299 1.05 -0.41 10.07
C ARG A 299 2.08 0.37 10.87
N ARG A 300 3.31 0.44 10.37
CA ARG A 300 4.33 1.30 10.94
C ARG A 300 4.01 2.77 10.62
N LEU A 301 3.97 3.59 11.65
CA LEU A 301 3.88 5.04 11.54
C LEU A 301 5.27 5.64 11.65
N TYR A 302 5.52 6.68 10.85
CA TYR A 302 6.82 7.31 10.79
C TYR A 302 6.77 8.73 11.33
N CYS A 303 7.86 9.14 11.97
CA CYS A 303 8.11 10.53 12.29
C CYS A 303 9.48 10.96 11.74
N ARG A 304 9.64 12.26 11.56
CA ARG A 304 10.91 12.93 11.28
C ARG A 304 11.23 13.87 12.43
N ILE A 305 12.49 13.94 12.81
CA ILE A 305 12.92 14.82 13.90
C ILE A 305 13.91 15.83 13.34
N GLU A 306 13.69 17.09 13.70
CA GLU A 306 14.62 18.19 13.43
C GLU A 306 15.03 18.82 14.75
N ARG A 307 16.32 19.11 14.88
CA ARG A 307 16.88 19.80 16.04
C ARG A 307 17.36 21.20 15.64
N ASN A 308 16.87 22.18 16.36
CA ASN A 308 17.38 23.53 16.38
C ASN A 308 18.16 23.79 17.69
N GLU A 309 18.84 24.92 17.82
CA GLU A 309 19.67 25.25 18.99
C GLU A 309 18.92 25.07 20.33
N ASN A 310 17.63 25.43 20.40
CA ASN A 310 16.86 25.45 21.63
C ASN A 310 15.60 24.56 21.60
N SER A 311 15.33 23.85 20.53
CA SER A 311 14.11 23.08 20.38
C SER A 311 14.31 21.82 19.53
N VAL A 312 13.45 20.83 19.79
CA VAL A 312 13.33 19.61 19.01
C VAL A 312 11.94 19.64 18.37
N THR A 313 11.83 19.44 17.08
CA THR A 313 10.54 19.32 16.40
C THR A 313 10.37 17.91 15.88
N VAL A 314 9.28 17.27 16.28
CA VAL A 314 8.88 15.93 15.84
C VAL A 314 7.71 16.09 14.88
N TYR A 315 7.94 15.75 13.62
CA TYR A 315 6.92 15.75 12.59
C TYR A 315 6.29 14.37 12.48
N LEU A 316 5.01 14.27 12.81
CA LEU A 316 4.23 13.03 12.74
C LEU A 316 3.58 12.92 11.38
N LYS A 317 3.92 11.89 10.61
CA LYS A 317 3.36 11.68 9.26
C LYS A 317 1.90 11.22 9.35
N ASN A 318 0.96 12.04 8.91
CA ASN A 318 -0.47 11.77 9.02
C ASN A 318 -1.10 11.09 7.79
N TYR A 319 -0.35 10.98 6.68
CA TYR A 319 -0.78 10.30 5.44
C TYR A 319 -2.10 10.80 4.85
N SER A 320 -2.53 12.00 5.16
CA SER A 320 -3.85 12.56 4.81
C SER A 320 -5.04 11.75 5.35
N VAL A 321 -4.83 10.89 6.34
CA VAL A 321 -5.90 10.13 6.99
C VAL A 321 -6.56 11.00 8.06
N LYS A 322 -7.80 11.43 7.85
CA LYS A 322 -8.53 12.38 8.71
C LYS A 322 -8.54 11.92 10.19
N THR A 323 -8.77 10.65 10.44
CA THR A 323 -8.75 10.10 11.80
C THR A 323 -7.38 10.23 12.45
N LEU A 324 -6.31 9.87 11.71
CA LEU A 324 -4.96 9.98 12.26
C LEU A 324 -4.56 11.44 12.50
N ILE A 325 -5.01 12.38 11.66
CA ILE A 325 -4.85 13.82 11.86
C ILE A 325 -5.51 14.22 13.18
N SER A 326 -6.79 13.86 13.36
CA SER A 326 -7.56 14.18 14.59
C SER A 326 -6.92 13.58 15.84
N GLU A 327 -6.45 12.33 15.76
CA GLU A 327 -5.78 11.67 16.90
C GLU A 327 -4.42 12.30 17.21
N TYR A 328 -3.65 12.70 16.19
CA TYR A 328 -2.40 13.45 16.40
C TYR A 328 -2.65 14.83 17.02
N GLU A 329 -3.69 15.55 16.56
CA GLU A 329 -4.09 16.83 17.15
C GLU A 329 -4.49 16.67 18.62
N ALA A 330 -5.27 15.62 18.94
CA ALA A 330 -5.64 15.29 20.32
C ALA A 330 -4.39 14.97 21.17
N LEU A 331 -3.50 14.10 20.69
CA LEU A 331 -2.24 13.79 21.37
C LEU A 331 -1.41 15.06 21.63
N ILE A 332 -1.24 15.90 20.60
CA ILE A 332 -0.45 17.14 20.69
C ILE A 332 -1.06 18.12 21.69
N SER A 333 -2.39 18.23 21.74
CA SER A 333 -3.08 19.12 22.69
C SER A 333 -2.89 18.72 24.15
N GLU A 334 -2.61 17.45 24.43
CA GLU A 334 -2.38 16.89 25.76
C GLU A 334 -0.89 16.93 26.18
N LYS A 335 -0.02 17.54 25.36
CA LYS A 335 1.42 17.60 25.64
C LYS A 335 1.73 18.33 26.94
N PRO A 336 2.48 17.71 27.88
CA PRO A 336 2.85 18.35 29.14
C PRO A 336 3.79 19.55 28.97
N GLU A 337 3.62 20.56 29.84
CA GLU A 337 4.47 21.77 29.85
C GLU A 337 5.97 21.48 30.05
N MET A 338 6.31 20.40 30.76
CA MET A 338 7.71 19.97 30.99
C MET A 338 8.44 19.59 29.70
N LEU A 339 7.71 19.40 28.62
CA LEU A 339 8.21 19.14 27.25
C LEU A 339 8.10 20.40 26.36
N SER A 340 8.12 21.60 26.93
CA SER A 340 7.94 22.87 26.17
C SER A 340 8.96 23.08 25.04
N ASN A 341 10.18 22.56 25.20
CA ASN A 341 11.22 22.60 24.18
C ASN A 341 11.08 21.51 23.07
N TRP A 342 10.10 20.61 23.23
CA TRP A 342 9.73 19.62 22.22
C TRP A 342 8.43 20.08 21.53
N LYS A 343 8.49 20.26 20.23
CA LYS A 343 7.32 20.58 19.40
C LYS A 343 6.90 19.32 18.67
N PHE A 344 5.59 19.16 18.49
CA PHE A 344 5.01 18.07 17.71
C PHE A 344 4.08 18.69 16.67
N GLU A 345 4.19 18.22 15.44
CA GLU A 345 3.41 18.72 14.32
C GLU A 345 2.88 17.54 13.50
N SER A 346 1.58 17.55 13.18
CA SER A 346 0.97 16.61 12.26
C SER A 346 1.15 17.13 10.84
N VAL A 347 1.88 16.37 9.99
CA VAL A 347 2.24 16.83 8.65
C VAL A 347 1.93 15.78 7.59
N ASN A 348 1.62 16.27 6.40
CA ASN A 348 1.59 15.44 5.19
C ASN A 348 2.81 15.76 4.34
N TRP A 349 3.71 14.79 4.18
CA TRP A 349 4.96 15.02 3.45
C TRP A 349 4.81 14.97 1.92
N PHE A 350 3.57 14.90 1.40
CA PHE A 350 3.31 14.78 -0.03
C PHE A 350 2.98 16.09 -0.75
N GLU A 351 2.94 17.23 -0.05
CA GLU A 351 2.66 18.51 -0.71
C GLU A 351 3.77 18.97 -1.68
N ASN A 352 4.89 18.24 -1.76
CA ASN A 352 6.03 18.58 -2.64
C ASN A 352 6.13 17.74 -3.91
N TYR A 353 5.11 16.99 -4.30
CA TYR A 353 5.03 16.27 -5.57
C TYR A 353 3.87 16.77 -6.44
N SER A 354 3.70 18.09 -6.51
CA SER A 354 2.82 18.75 -7.50
C SER A 354 3.64 19.19 -8.72
#